data_f4028223ca24c2a63b442eb64b48db74
#
_entry.id   f4028223ca24c2a63b442eb64b48db74
#
_cell.length_a   1.000
_cell.length_b   1.000
_cell.length_c   1.000
_cell.angle_alpha   90.00
_cell.angle_beta   90.00
_cell.angle_gamma   90.00
#
_symmetry.space_group_name_H-M   'P 1'
#
loop_
_entity.id
_entity.type
_entity.pdbx_description
1 polymer ?
#
loop_
_entity_poly.entity_id
_entity_poly.type
_entity_poly.pdbx_seq_one_letter_code
_entity_poly.pdbx_strand_id
1 'polypeptide(L)'
;MSHLAKDMTPEVTWRDITPGCNIFEGGPSVTVETGDWRTMKPVIDWDKCRQCLLCAPVCPDMSIPVGADGKRGEFDYFFCKGCGICSEACPFGAITMVKDEK
;
A
#
# COMPACT_ATOMS: atom_id res chain seq x y z
N MET A 1 -0.92 14.64 26.55
CA MET A 1 -1.26 14.46 25.14
C MET A 1 -0.24 13.58 24.45
N SER A 2 -0.68 12.64 23.62
CA SER A 2 0.21 11.81 22.83
C SER A 2 0.81 12.62 21.67
N HIS A 3 2.09 12.38 21.36
CA HIS A 3 2.77 12.97 20.20
C HIS A 3 2.99 11.93 19.09
N LEU A 4 2.33 10.77 19.17
CA LEU A 4 2.42 9.76 18.12
C LEU A 4 1.60 10.19 16.90
N ALA A 5 2.12 9.93 15.71
CA ALA A 5 1.44 10.33 14.48
C ALA A 5 0.02 9.76 14.37
N LYS A 6 -0.17 8.53 14.84
CA LYS A 6 -1.48 7.87 14.81
C LYS A 6 -2.55 8.55 15.66
N ASP A 7 -2.12 9.34 16.65
CA ASP A 7 -3.03 10.01 17.58
C ASP A 7 -3.31 11.46 17.17
N MET A 8 -2.68 11.95 16.10
CA MET A 8 -2.94 13.28 15.57
C MET A 8 -4.18 13.25 14.69
N THR A 9 -5.05 14.24 14.87
CA THR A 9 -6.28 14.37 14.11
C THR A 9 -6.35 15.75 13.48
N PRO A 10 -7.22 15.97 12.47
CA PRO A 10 -7.38 17.31 11.88
C PRO A 10 -7.84 18.39 12.86
N GLU A 11 -8.39 17.98 13.99
CA GLU A 11 -8.91 18.89 15.02
C GLU A 11 -7.83 19.37 15.99
N VAL A 12 -6.60 18.82 15.90
CA VAL A 12 -5.51 19.20 16.81
C VAL A 12 -5.13 20.67 16.58
N THR A 13 -4.90 21.38 17.70
CA THR A 13 -4.51 22.80 17.63
C THR A 13 -2.98 22.93 17.61
N TRP A 14 -2.49 24.12 17.26
CA TRP A 14 -1.04 24.39 17.23
C TRP A 14 -0.38 24.18 18.59
N ARG A 15 -1.16 24.29 19.67
CA ARG A 15 -0.65 24.08 21.04
C ARG A 15 -0.42 22.61 21.37
N ASP A 16 -1.07 21.73 20.64
CA ASP A 16 -1.08 20.29 20.92
C ASP A 16 -0.17 19.50 20.00
N ILE A 17 0.37 20.13 18.94
CA ILE A 17 1.33 19.48 18.07
C ILE A 17 2.73 19.52 18.70
N THR A 18 3.59 18.64 18.20
CA THR A 18 4.98 18.61 18.68
C THR A 18 5.73 19.89 18.31
N PRO A 19 6.72 20.31 19.12
CA PRO A 19 7.54 21.47 18.78
C PRO A 19 8.17 21.33 17.39
N GLY A 20 7.96 22.37 16.55
CA GLY A 20 8.46 22.36 15.19
C GLY A 20 7.81 21.37 14.26
N CYS A 21 6.65 20.81 14.64
CA CYS A 21 5.93 19.78 13.88
C CYS A 21 6.77 18.51 13.65
N ASN A 22 7.75 18.25 14.49
CA ASN A 22 8.60 17.07 14.38
C ASN A 22 7.85 15.81 14.78
N ILE A 23 8.15 14.72 14.09
CA ILE A 23 7.65 13.40 14.44
C ILE A 23 8.77 12.64 15.14
N PHE A 24 8.54 12.30 16.42
CA PHE A 24 9.57 11.70 17.27
C PHE A 24 9.57 10.17 17.29
N GLU A 25 8.72 9.54 16.48
CA GLU A 25 8.68 8.08 16.38
C GLU A 25 9.32 7.61 15.08
N GLY A 26 9.82 6.36 15.06
CA GLY A 26 10.40 5.76 13.86
C GLY A 26 9.33 5.11 12.98
N GLY A 27 9.41 5.35 11.66
CA GLY A 27 8.56 4.69 10.68
C GLY A 27 7.07 4.93 10.84
N PRO A 28 6.60 6.16 11.15
CA PRO A 28 5.18 6.39 11.45
C PRO A 28 4.29 6.27 10.21
N SER A 29 4.85 6.33 9.00
CA SER A 29 4.09 6.24 7.76
C SER A 29 3.36 4.90 7.60
N VAL A 30 3.75 3.86 8.33
CA VAL A 30 3.06 2.58 8.27
C VAL A 30 1.62 2.65 8.80
N THR A 31 1.27 3.72 9.50
CA THR A 31 -0.08 3.92 10.02
C THR A 31 -0.94 4.78 9.09
N VAL A 32 -0.38 5.30 7.99
CA VAL A 32 -1.10 6.18 7.07
C VAL A 32 -1.57 5.39 5.87
N GLU A 33 -2.89 5.26 5.71
CA GLU A 33 -3.50 4.50 4.62
C GLU A 33 -3.45 5.29 3.32
N THR A 34 -2.31 5.24 2.63
CA THR A 34 -2.15 5.93 1.35
C THR A 34 -2.85 5.20 0.20
N GLY A 35 -3.23 3.94 0.39
CA GLY A 35 -4.04 3.21 -0.57
C GLY A 35 -5.39 3.86 -0.83
N ASP A 36 -5.87 4.66 0.09
CA ASP A 36 -7.12 5.42 -0.07
C ASP A 36 -7.06 6.45 -1.23
N TRP A 37 -5.86 6.78 -1.69
CA TRP A 37 -5.66 7.73 -2.80
C TRP A 37 -5.99 7.13 -4.17
N ARG A 38 -6.05 5.81 -4.30
CA ARG A 38 -6.23 5.18 -5.61
C ARG A 38 -7.65 5.32 -6.14
N THR A 39 -7.78 5.30 -7.47
CA THR A 39 -9.08 5.24 -8.15
C THR A 39 -9.30 3.90 -8.84
N MET A 40 -8.23 3.22 -9.23
CA MET A 40 -8.24 1.88 -9.79
C MET A 40 -7.46 0.96 -8.86
N LYS A 41 -7.83 -0.30 -8.82
CA LYS A 41 -7.11 -1.29 -8.02
C LYS A 41 -6.82 -2.54 -8.81
N PRO A 42 -5.70 -3.22 -8.54
CA PRO A 42 -5.41 -4.50 -9.17
C PRO A 42 -6.18 -5.62 -8.48
N VAL A 43 -6.63 -6.57 -9.27
CA VAL A 43 -7.24 -7.80 -8.78
C VAL A 43 -6.51 -8.96 -9.43
N ILE A 44 -6.13 -9.95 -8.64
CA ILE A 44 -5.39 -11.12 -9.15
C ILE A 44 -6.34 -12.28 -9.41
N ASP A 45 -6.08 -12.95 -10.54
CA ASP A 45 -6.71 -14.24 -10.86
C ASP A 45 -5.71 -15.33 -10.52
N TRP A 46 -5.94 -16.01 -9.41
CA TRP A 46 -5.03 -17.03 -8.91
C TRP A 46 -4.89 -18.23 -9.85
N ASP A 47 -5.89 -18.48 -10.71
CA ASP A 47 -5.80 -19.57 -11.69
C ASP A 47 -4.78 -19.28 -12.78
N LYS A 48 -4.58 -18.00 -13.10
CA LYS A 48 -3.62 -17.57 -14.11
C LYS A 48 -2.24 -17.27 -13.52
N CYS A 49 -2.16 -17.05 -12.21
CA CYS A 49 -0.92 -16.71 -11.54
C CYS A 49 0.03 -17.92 -11.48
N ARG A 50 1.26 -17.74 -11.98
CA ARG A 50 2.29 -18.79 -12.00
C ARG A 50 3.38 -18.56 -10.93
N GLN A 51 3.17 -17.64 -10.02
CA GLN A 51 4.13 -17.33 -8.94
C GLN A 51 5.54 -16.99 -9.46
N CYS A 52 5.62 -16.32 -10.62
CA CYS A 52 6.89 -15.91 -11.20
C CYS A 52 7.51 -14.71 -10.48
N LEU A 53 6.74 -13.99 -9.69
CA LEU A 53 7.13 -12.86 -8.85
C LEU A 53 7.66 -11.64 -9.63
N LEU A 54 7.37 -11.54 -10.94
CA LEU A 54 7.81 -10.38 -11.72
C LEU A 54 7.07 -9.10 -11.31
N CYS A 55 5.86 -9.23 -10.73
CA CYS A 55 5.07 -8.08 -10.29
C CYS A 55 5.58 -7.49 -8.96
N ALA A 56 6.12 -8.31 -8.07
CA ALA A 56 6.48 -7.84 -6.73
C ALA A 56 7.59 -6.78 -6.71
N PRO A 57 8.74 -6.95 -7.41
CA PRO A 57 9.81 -5.96 -7.34
C PRO A 57 9.50 -4.66 -8.07
N VAL A 58 8.50 -4.63 -8.95
CA VAL A 58 8.14 -3.40 -9.67
C VAL A 58 7.07 -2.59 -8.96
N CYS A 59 6.50 -3.11 -7.88
CA CYS A 59 5.52 -2.35 -7.10
C CYS A 59 6.21 -1.22 -6.33
N PRO A 60 5.87 0.05 -6.61
CA PRO A 60 6.55 1.18 -5.94
C PRO A 60 6.27 1.28 -4.45
N ASP A 61 5.20 0.65 -3.98
CA ASP A 61 4.79 0.71 -2.57
C ASP A 61 5.02 -0.61 -1.84
N MET A 62 5.68 -1.58 -2.46
CA MET A 62 5.88 -2.91 -1.90
C MET A 62 4.57 -3.53 -1.41
N SER A 63 3.50 -3.34 -2.16
CA SER A 63 2.15 -3.78 -1.78
C SER A 63 1.85 -5.21 -2.21
N ILE A 64 2.85 -5.94 -2.69
CA ILE A 64 2.72 -7.35 -3.06
C ILE A 64 3.63 -8.15 -2.13
N PRO A 65 3.10 -8.64 -1.01
CA PRO A 65 3.93 -9.38 -0.05
C PRO A 65 4.33 -10.74 -0.60
N VAL A 66 5.56 -11.14 -0.32
CA VAL A 66 6.07 -12.47 -0.68
C VAL A 66 6.42 -13.20 0.61
N GLY A 67 5.83 -14.36 0.81
CA GLY A 67 6.05 -15.14 2.01
C GLY A 67 7.40 -15.87 2.02
N ALA A 68 7.71 -16.48 3.15
CA ALA A 68 8.94 -17.26 3.31
C ALA A 68 8.99 -18.49 2.38
N ASP A 69 7.83 -18.94 1.89
CA ASP A 69 7.73 -20.03 0.93
C ASP A 69 8.01 -19.59 -0.51
N GLY A 70 8.33 -18.32 -0.74
CA GLY A 70 8.60 -17.77 -2.06
C GLY A 70 7.35 -17.50 -2.89
N LYS A 71 6.16 -17.56 -2.30
CA LYS A 71 4.91 -17.30 -3.00
C LYS A 71 4.37 -15.93 -2.58
N ARG A 72 3.78 -15.23 -3.55
CA ARG A 72 3.16 -13.94 -3.27
C ARG A 72 1.80 -14.13 -2.58
N GLY A 73 1.47 -13.16 -1.70
CA GLY A 73 0.15 -13.09 -1.11
C GLY A 73 -0.77 -12.14 -1.87
N GLU A 74 -1.89 -11.83 -1.27
CA GLU A 74 -2.86 -10.87 -1.79
C GLU A 74 -2.25 -9.46 -1.77
N PHE A 75 -2.80 -8.54 -2.59
CA PHE A 75 -2.37 -7.14 -2.57
C PHE A 75 -2.62 -6.51 -1.21
N ASP A 76 -1.67 -5.72 -0.75
CA ASP A 76 -1.84 -4.90 0.44
C ASP A 76 -2.48 -3.58 0.01
N TYR A 77 -3.81 -3.54 0.03
CA TYR A 77 -4.58 -2.37 -0.42
C TYR A 77 -4.45 -1.17 0.52
N PHE A 78 -3.88 -1.36 1.70
CA PHE A 78 -3.60 -0.24 2.61
C PHE A 78 -2.62 0.75 1.97
N PHE A 79 -1.67 0.26 1.18
CA PHE A 79 -0.64 1.09 0.54
C PHE A 79 -0.72 1.12 -0.99
N CYS A 80 -1.41 0.19 -1.63
CA CYS A 80 -1.48 0.12 -3.10
C CYS A 80 -2.12 1.38 -3.67
N LYS A 81 -1.46 2.02 -4.64
CA LYS A 81 -1.93 3.26 -5.27
C LYS A 81 -2.65 3.01 -6.60
N GLY A 82 -2.74 1.76 -7.05
CA GLY A 82 -3.41 1.43 -8.30
C GLY A 82 -2.68 1.93 -9.55
N CYS A 83 -1.35 1.95 -9.52
CA CYS A 83 -0.54 2.49 -10.63
C CYS A 83 -0.58 1.64 -11.91
N GLY A 84 -0.96 0.36 -11.80
CA GLY A 84 -1.07 -0.54 -12.94
C GLY A 84 0.23 -1.18 -13.41
N ILE A 85 1.37 -0.88 -12.78
CA ILE A 85 2.67 -1.42 -13.21
C ILE A 85 2.69 -2.94 -13.07
N CYS A 86 2.16 -3.48 -11.97
CA CYS A 86 2.11 -4.94 -11.76
C CYS A 86 1.28 -5.65 -12.83
N SER A 87 0.19 -5.03 -13.26
CA SER A 87 -0.68 -5.58 -14.32
C SER A 87 0.09 -5.67 -15.64
N GLU A 88 0.86 -4.64 -15.97
CA GLU A 88 1.68 -4.64 -17.19
C GLU A 88 2.87 -5.60 -17.08
N ALA A 89 3.41 -5.79 -15.88
CA ALA A 89 4.54 -6.68 -15.66
C ALA A 89 4.18 -8.16 -15.70
N CYS A 90 2.91 -8.50 -15.48
CA CYS A 90 2.47 -9.89 -15.44
C CYS A 90 2.38 -10.49 -16.84
N PRO A 91 3.24 -11.46 -17.20
CA PRO A 91 3.23 -12.05 -18.55
C PRO A 91 2.05 -12.99 -18.78
N PHE A 92 1.36 -13.38 -17.72
CA PHE A 92 0.26 -14.36 -17.78
C PHE A 92 -1.12 -13.71 -17.76
N GLY A 93 -1.20 -12.39 -17.70
CA GLY A 93 -2.47 -11.67 -17.64
C GLY A 93 -3.28 -11.97 -16.39
N ALA A 94 -2.62 -12.31 -15.29
CA ALA A 94 -3.27 -12.67 -14.04
C ALA A 94 -3.78 -11.47 -13.25
N ILE A 95 -3.33 -10.28 -13.57
CA ILE A 95 -3.69 -9.07 -12.82
C ILE A 95 -4.49 -8.15 -13.71
N THR A 96 -5.69 -7.80 -13.27
CA THR A 96 -6.60 -6.91 -13.98
C THR A 96 -6.87 -5.67 -13.12
N MET A 97 -6.83 -4.49 -13.75
CA MET A 97 -7.19 -3.25 -13.06
C MET A 97 -8.70 -3.05 -13.13
N VAL A 98 -9.31 -2.81 -11.99
CA VAL A 98 -10.74 -2.53 -11.89
C VAL A 98 -10.95 -1.25 -11.10
N LYS A 99 -12.14 -0.64 -11.22
CA LYS A 99 -12.46 0.57 -10.47
C LYS A 99 -12.56 0.23 -8.98
N ASP A 100 -11.94 1.07 -8.14
CA ASP A 100 -12.01 0.92 -6.70
C ASP A 100 -13.30 1.58 -6.19
N GLU A 101 -14.29 0.77 -5.86
CA GLU A 101 -15.56 1.25 -5.31
C GLU A 101 -15.39 1.54 -3.83
N LYS A 102 -15.39 2.84 -3.47
CA LYS A 102 -15.25 3.28 -2.08
C LYS A 102 -16.60 3.63 -1.47
#